data_42834a2671907c2563a38d1230029ac2
#
_entry.id   42834a2671907c2563a38d1230029ac2
#
_cell.length_a   1.000
_cell.length_b   1.000
_cell.length_c   1.000
_cell.angle_alpha   90.00
_cell.angle_beta   90.00
_cell.angle_gamma   90.00
#
_symmetry.space_group_name_H-M   'P 1'
#
loop_
_entity.id
_entity.type
_entity.pdbx_description
1 polymer ?
#
loop_
_entity_poly.entity_id
_entity_poly.type
_entity_poly.pdbx_seq_one_letter_code
_entity_poly.pdbx_strand_id
1 'polypeptide(L)'
;VFIVGADITEFVDNFKLPEEQLVSSSLEANKIFSDFEDLNVPTVVAINGIALGGGLEMCLAADYRIMGEGAKIGLPEVKLGIYPGFGGTVRLPRLIGTDNAVEWIASGKENRAEEALKVGAVDAVVSADKLQAGALDLIKRAISGELDYKAKRQPKLEKLKLNAIEQMMAFETAKGFVAGQAGPNYPAPVEAIKTIQKAANFGRDKALEVEAAGFAKLAKTSVAESLIGLFLNDQELKKKAKAHDAIAQDVKLAAVLGAGIMGGGIAYQSASKGTPILMKDIREEGIKMGLNEASKLLGKRVEKGRMTTAQMAESLSAIRPTMSYGDFGHVDIVVEAVVENPKVKQAVLAEVEGQVKDDAILASNTSTISINLLAKTLKRPENFVGMHFFNPVHMMPLVEVIRGEKSSDEAVATTVAYAKKMGKNPIVVNDCPGFLVNRVLFPYFGGFSKLLSFGVDFARIDKVMERFGWPMGPAYLSDVVGIDTGHHGRDVMAEGFPDRMAVEGRTAVDVMYEANRLGQKNGKGFYAYETDKRGKPKKVSDPEAYELLKPIVAEQRELSDDDIILSLIHISEPTRPRLIS
;
A
#
# COMPACT_ATOMS: atom_id res chain seq x y z
N VAL A 1 -2.31 -22.08 -5.29
CA VAL A 1 -0.89 -21.72 -5.17
C VAL A 1 -0.06 -22.85 -5.78
N PHE A 2 0.96 -22.53 -6.59
CA PHE A 2 1.95 -23.47 -7.08
C PHE A 2 3.17 -23.46 -6.14
N ILE A 3 4.08 -22.47 -6.32
CA ILE A 3 5.22 -22.24 -5.40
C ILE A 3 5.41 -20.73 -5.28
N VAL A 4 5.47 -20.20 -4.05
CA VAL A 4 5.59 -18.75 -3.81
C VAL A 4 6.97 -18.33 -3.27
N GLY A 5 8.00 -19.02 -3.68
CA GLY A 5 9.38 -18.67 -3.40
C GLY A 5 9.92 -19.27 -2.11
N ALA A 6 10.99 -18.66 -1.61
CA ALA A 6 11.66 -19.03 -0.38
C ALA A 6 10.87 -18.55 0.86
N ASP A 7 11.14 -19.15 2.01
CA ASP A 7 10.62 -18.68 3.29
C ASP A 7 11.34 -17.38 3.68
N ILE A 8 10.61 -16.27 3.62
CA ILE A 8 11.17 -14.93 3.90
C ILE A 8 11.53 -14.78 5.39
N THR A 9 10.98 -15.60 6.28
CA THR A 9 11.34 -15.55 7.70
C THR A 9 12.81 -15.94 7.94
N GLU A 10 13.35 -16.80 7.09
CA GLU A 10 14.76 -17.21 7.14
C GLU A 10 15.71 -16.08 6.69
N PHE A 11 15.24 -15.11 5.90
CA PHE A 11 16.07 -14.02 5.41
C PHE A 11 16.59 -13.13 6.53
N VAL A 12 15.82 -12.96 7.62
CA VAL A 12 16.21 -12.15 8.77
C VAL A 12 17.53 -12.61 9.39
N ASP A 13 17.74 -13.92 9.48
CA ASP A 13 18.96 -14.50 10.04
C ASP A 13 20.01 -14.77 8.96
N ASN A 14 19.62 -15.27 7.80
CA ASN A 14 20.54 -15.54 6.70
C ASN A 14 21.26 -14.27 6.24
N PHE A 15 20.58 -13.12 6.17
CA PHE A 15 21.22 -11.86 5.73
C PHE A 15 22.19 -11.26 6.75
N LYS A 16 22.28 -11.81 7.96
CA LYS A 16 23.34 -11.48 8.93
C LYS A 16 24.66 -12.19 8.62
N LEU A 17 24.62 -13.30 7.87
CA LEU A 17 25.80 -14.08 7.50
C LEU A 17 26.78 -13.24 6.66
N PRO A 18 28.08 -13.55 6.65
CA PRO A 18 29.06 -12.90 5.77
C PRO A 18 28.64 -12.94 4.29
N GLU A 19 29.00 -11.91 3.52
CA GLU A 19 28.65 -11.80 2.09
C GLU A 19 29.09 -13.03 1.29
N GLU A 20 30.26 -13.58 1.59
CA GLU A 20 30.81 -14.78 0.94
C GLU A 20 29.93 -16.02 1.16
N GLN A 21 29.34 -16.16 2.36
CA GLN A 21 28.41 -17.26 2.66
C GLN A 21 27.09 -17.08 1.93
N LEU A 22 26.58 -15.85 1.81
CA LEU A 22 25.39 -15.58 1.03
C LEU A 22 25.58 -15.91 -0.45
N VAL A 23 26.75 -15.57 -1.00
CA VAL A 23 27.14 -15.95 -2.37
C VAL A 23 27.18 -17.46 -2.53
N SER A 24 27.86 -18.18 -1.61
CA SER A 24 27.95 -19.65 -1.65
C SER A 24 26.57 -20.31 -1.60
N SER A 25 25.72 -19.90 -0.65
CA SER A 25 24.37 -20.46 -0.50
C SER A 25 23.50 -20.19 -1.74
N SER A 26 23.61 -18.99 -2.33
CA SER A 26 22.89 -18.67 -3.58
C SER A 26 23.36 -19.53 -4.74
N LEU A 27 24.68 -19.77 -4.86
CA LEU A 27 25.24 -20.65 -5.90
C LEU A 27 24.86 -22.12 -5.70
N GLU A 28 24.82 -22.61 -4.46
CA GLU A 28 24.37 -23.96 -4.13
C GLU A 28 22.89 -24.18 -4.54
N ALA A 29 22.02 -23.24 -4.23
CA ALA A 29 20.63 -23.29 -4.67
C ALA A 29 20.50 -23.21 -6.20
N ASN A 30 21.27 -22.33 -6.84
CA ASN A 30 21.33 -22.24 -8.30
C ASN A 30 21.85 -23.53 -8.96
N LYS A 31 22.77 -24.24 -8.29
CA LYS A 31 23.26 -25.54 -8.78
C LYS A 31 22.13 -26.57 -8.87
N ILE A 32 21.25 -26.63 -7.89
CA ILE A 32 20.07 -27.54 -7.89
C ILE A 32 19.20 -27.25 -9.12
N PHE A 33 18.92 -25.97 -9.42
CA PHE A 33 18.13 -25.60 -10.58
C PHE A 33 18.86 -25.86 -11.89
N SER A 34 20.20 -25.66 -11.92
CA SER A 34 21.01 -25.97 -13.08
C SER A 34 21.13 -27.48 -13.32
N ASP A 35 21.26 -28.29 -12.29
CA ASP A 35 21.28 -29.75 -12.39
C ASP A 35 19.94 -30.28 -12.94
N PHE A 36 18.80 -29.68 -12.55
CA PHE A 36 17.49 -29.96 -13.14
C PHE A 36 17.42 -29.53 -14.60
N GLU A 37 17.93 -28.35 -14.95
CA GLU A 37 17.97 -27.84 -16.32
C GLU A 37 18.86 -28.69 -17.23
N ASP A 38 19.92 -29.29 -16.71
CA ASP A 38 20.92 -30.06 -17.44
C ASP A 38 20.55 -31.55 -17.59
N LEU A 39 19.37 -31.97 -17.11
CA LEU A 39 18.91 -33.35 -17.29
C LEU A 39 18.91 -33.77 -18.77
N ASN A 40 19.35 -34.99 -19.04
CA ASN A 40 19.37 -35.56 -20.40
C ASN A 40 17.98 -36.02 -20.90
N VAL A 41 16.93 -35.51 -20.31
CA VAL A 41 15.52 -35.76 -20.66
C VAL A 41 14.78 -34.42 -20.76
N PRO A 42 13.70 -34.34 -21.57
CA PRO A 42 12.88 -33.14 -21.59
C PRO A 42 12.15 -32.94 -20.27
N THR A 43 12.02 -31.68 -19.87
CA THR A 43 11.35 -31.25 -18.65
C THR A 43 10.18 -30.32 -18.93
N VAL A 44 9.05 -30.50 -18.22
CA VAL A 44 7.87 -29.66 -18.31
C VAL A 44 7.39 -29.26 -16.93
N VAL A 45 7.04 -28.00 -16.75
CA VAL A 45 6.40 -27.49 -15.55
C VAL A 45 4.95 -27.13 -15.85
N ALA A 46 4.02 -27.66 -15.04
CA ALA A 46 2.58 -27.41 -15.13
C ALA A 46 2.14 -26.44 -14.02
N ILE A 47 2.06 -25.15 -14.31
CA ILE A 47 1.80 -24.09 -13.34
C ILE A 47 0.29 -23.99 -13.07
N ASN A 48 -0.17 -24.60 -11.99
CA ASN A 48 -1.60 -24.69 -11.62
C ASN A 48 -2.09 -23.52 -10.75
N GLY A 49 -1.25 -22.53 -10.46
CA GLY A 49 -1.61 -21.42 -9.60
C GLY A 49 -0.53 -20.35 -9.58
N ILE A 50 -0.30 -19.74 -8.41
CA ILE A 50 0.65 -18.64 -8.26
C ILE A 50 2.07 -19.21 -8.14
N ALA A 51 3.00 -18.78 -9.03
CA ALA A 51 4.43 -19.06 -8.98
C ALA A 51 5.21 -17.74 -8.93
N LEU A 52 5.78 -17.41 -7.77
CA LEU A 52 6.49 -16.16 -7.53
C LEU A 52 7.90 -16.39 -6.98
N GLY A 53 8.81 -15.46 -7.27
CA GLY A 53 10.18 -15.49 -6.78
C GLY A 53 10.88 -16.79 -7.17
N GLY A 54 11.54 -17.43 -6.21
CA GLY A 54 12.20 -18.73 -6.40
C GLY A 54 11.31 -19.80 -7.02
N GLY A 55 9.97 -19.71 -6.82
CA GLY A 55 9.02 -20.60 -7.47
C GLY A 55 8.94 -20.41 -8.98
N LEU A 56 9.01 -19.17 -9.46
CA LEU A 56 9.13 -18.89 -10.90
C LEU A 56 10.54 -19.25 -11.40
N GLU A 57 11.58 -18.95 -10.63
CA GLU A 57 12.97 -19.26 -11.00
C GLU A 57 13.17 -20.76 -11.25
N MET A 58 12.56 -21.62 -10.43
CA MET A 58 12.51 -23.05 -10.69
C MET A 58 11.77 -23.38 -11.99
N CYS A 59 10.63 -22.73 -12.27
CA CYS A 59 9.92 -22.94 -13.52
C CYS A 59 10.74 -22.54 -14.76
N LEU A 60 11.58 -21.50 -14.66
CA LEU A 60 12.45 -21.03 -15.73
C LEU A 60 13.55 -22.04 -16.08
N ALA A 61 13.94 -22.92 -15.16
CA ALA A 61 14.91 -23.96 -15.39
C ALA A 61 14.35 -25.08 -16.30
N ALA A 62 13.04 -25.35 -16.31
CA ALA A 62 12.44 -26.33 -17.21
C ALA A 62 12.54 -25.94 -18.70
N ASP A 63 12.44 -26.94 -19.60
CA ASP A 63 12.43 -26.70 -21.04
C ASP A 63 11.11 -26.07 -21.49
N TYR A 64 9.99 -26.63 -21.03
CA TYR A 64 8.64 -26.16 -21.36
C TYR A 64 7.87 -25.78 -20.09
N ARG A 65 6.98 -24.81 -20.23
CA ARG A 65 6.09 -24.29 -19.19
C ARG A 65 4.68 -24.20 -19.75
N ILE A 66 3.75 -24.91 -19.12
CA ILE A 66 2.32 -24.78 -19.40
C ILE A 66 1.62 -24.19 -18.18
N MET A 67 0.67 -23.31 -18.39
CA MET A 67 0.07 -22.50 -17.32
C MET A 67 -1.46 -22.58 -17.39
N GLY A 68 -2.10 -22.69 -16.23
CA GLY A 68 -3.56 -22.57 -16.12
C GLY A 68 -4.03 -21.11 -16.29
N GLU A 69 -5.19 -20.91 -16.93
CA GLU A 69 -5.76 -19.57 -17.21
C GLU A 69 -5.84 -18.65 -15.98
N GLY A 70 -6.13 -19.21 -14.79
CA GLY A 70 -6.23 -18.47 -13.52
C GLY A 70 -4.90 -18.28 -12.78
N ALA A 71 -3.81 -18.83 -13.30
CA ALA A 71 -2.50 -18.75 -12.64
C ALA A 71 -1.82 -17.39 -12.85
N LYS A 72 -0.79 -17.13 -12.04
CA LYS A 72 0.03 -15.92 -12.13
C LYS A 72 1.49 -16.24 -11.86
N ILE A 73 2.38 -15.55 -12.54
CA ILE A 73 3.83 -15.67 -12.35
C ILE A 73 4.48 -14.30 -12.16
N GLY A 74 5.61 -14.23 -11.46
CA GLY A 74 6.35 -12.97 -11.27
C GLY A 74 7.59 -13.12 -10.41
N LEU A 75 8.42 -12.07 -10.43
CA LEU A 75 9.65 -11.94 -9.63
C LEU A 75 9.53 -10.67 -8.75
N PRO A 76 8.86 -10.75 -7.59
CA PRO A 76 8.54 -9.59 -6.76
C PRO A 76 9.66 -9.16 -5.81
N GLU A 77 10.86 -9.72 -5.88
CA GLU A 77 11.96 -9.58 -4.94
C GLU A 77 12.38 -8.12 -4.72
N VAL A 78 12.25 -7.26 -5.73
CA VAL A 78 12.58 -5.83 -5.59
C VAL A 78 11.70 -5.11 -4.57
N LYS A 79 10.52 -5.64 -4.28
CA LYS A 79 9.63 -5.14 -3.20
C LYS A 79 10.17 -5.43 -1.80
N LEU A 80 11.13 -6.35 -1.70
CA LEU A 80 11.86 -6.71 -0.48
C LEU A 80 13.26 -6.08 -0.43
N GLY A 81 13.60 -5.18 -1.37
CA GLY A 81 14.90 -4.53 -1.44
C GLY A 81 16.03 -5.41 -1.97
N ILE A 82 15.70 -6.57 -2.56
CA ILE A 82 16.62 -7.49 -3.21
C ILE A 82 16.17 -7.73 -4.65
N TYR A 83 16.86 -8.55 -5.41
CA TYR A 83 16.41 -9.02 -6.73
C TYR A 83 16.45 -10.57 -6.78
N PRO A 84 15.92 -11.23 -7.84
CA PRO A 84 15.93 -12.69 -7.96
C PRO A 84 17.35 -13.26 -7.81
N GLY A 85 17.52 -14.20 -6.89
CA GLY A 85 18.83 -14.76 -6.53
C GLY A 85 19.05 -16.24 -6.90
N PHE A 86 18.05 -16.87 -7.56
CA PHE A 86 18.09 -18.27 -7.97
C PHE A 86 18.03 -18.43 -9.50
N GLY A 87 18.63 -17.47 -10.22
CA GLY A 87 18.78 -17.50 -11.67
C GLY A 87 17.72 -16.70 -12.44
N GLY A 88 16.87 -15.93 -11.76
CA GLY A 88 15.83 -15.14 -12.42
C GLY A 88 16.39 -14.01 -13.27
N THR A 89 17.43 -13.31 -12.83
CA THR A 89 18.12 -12.28 -13.64
C THR A 89 18.93 -12.87 -14.78
N VAL A 90 19.17 -14.17 -14.75
CA VAL A 90 19.91 -14.91 -15.77
C VAL A 90 19.00 -15.57 -16.78
N ARG A 91 18.03 -16.39 -16.33
CA ARG A 91 17.17 -17.21 -17.21
C ARG A 91 16.08 -16.39 -17.88
N LEU A 92 15.45 -15.45 -17.15
CA LEU A 92 14.31 -14.70 -17.70
C LEU A 92 14.68 -13.85 -18.91
N PRO A 93 15.80 -13.04 -18.91
CA PRO A 93 16.20 -12.26 -20.08
C PRO A 93 16.53 -13.11 -21.31
N ARG A 94 16.99 -14.33 -21.10
CA ARG A 94 17.31 -15.29 -22.16
C ARG A 94 16.07 -15.95 -22.74
N LEU A 95 14.99 -15.94 -21.99
CA LEU A 95 13.72 -16.57 -22.40
C LEU A 95 12.76 -15.59 -23.08
N ILE A 96 12.54 -14.40 -22.48
CA ILE A 96 11.53 -13.44 -22.93
C ILE A 96 12.11 -12.15 -23.54
N GLY A 97 13.43 -12.10 -23.70
CA GLY A 97 14.15 -10.91 -24.13
C GLY A 97 14.42 -9.92 -22.99
N THR A 98 15.42 -9.07 -23.20
CA THR A 98 15.95 -8.17 -22.16
C THR A 98 14.94 -7.14 -21.70
N ASP A 99 14.21 -6.50 -22.61
CA ASP A 99 13.27 -5.41 -22.29
C ASP A 99 12.12 -5.91 -21.41
N ASN A 100 11.49 -7.02 -21.78
CA ASN A 100 10.43 -7.63 -20.98
C ASN A 100 10.94 -8.10 -19.62
N ALA A 101 12.12 -8.71 -19.57
CA ALA A 101 12.70 -9.20 -18.32
C ALA A 101 13.05 -8.06 -17.37
N VAL A 102 13.63 -6.97 -17.87
CA VAL A 102 13.92 -5.77 -17.09
C VAL A 102 12.63 -5.17 -16.53
N GLU A 103 11.58 -5.04 -17.34
CA GLU A 103 10.28 -4.55 -16.86
C GLU A 103 9.72 -5.43 -15.75
N TRP A 104 9.72 -6.75 -15.93
CA TRP A 104 9.16 -7.69 -14.95
C TRP A 104 9.94 -7.68 -13.63
N ILE A 105 11.27 -7.74 -13.71
CA ILE A 105 12.14 -7.79 -12.53
C ILE A 105 12.13 -6.45 -11.80
N ALA A 106 12.34 -5.33 -12.52
CA ALA A 106 12.43 -4.02 -11.89
C ALA A 106 11.10 -3.52 -11.30
N SER A 107 9.95 -3.93 -11.87
CA SER A 107 8.63 -3.59 -11.32
C SER A 107 8.16 -4.56 -10.23
N GLY A 108 8.65 -5.79 -10.21
CA GLY A 108 8.19 -6.84 -9.32
C GLY A 108 6.71 -7.17 -9.46
N LYS A 109 6.12 -6.95 -10.65
CA LYS A 109 4.69 -7.20 -10.89
C LYS A 109 4.40 -8.68 -11.08
N GLU A 110 3.17 -9.06 -10.75
CA GLU A 110 2.59 -10.36 -11.13
C GLU A 110 2.01 -10.26 -12.53
N ASN A 111 2.27 -11.27 -13.35
CA ASN A 111 1.78 -11.34 -14.73
C ASN A 111 0.77 -12.48 -14.86
N ARG A 112 -0.32 -12.23 -15.59
CA ARG A 112 -1.36 -13.22 -15.87
C ARG A 112 -0.94 -14.14 -17.03
N ALA A 113 -1.66 -15.22 -17.18
CA ALA A 113 -1.38 -16.25 -18.19
C ALA A 113 -1.28 -15.70 -19.62
N GLU A 114 -2.17 -14.79 -20.01
CA GLU A 114 -2.16 -14.16 -21.34
C GLU A 114 -0.89 -13.31 -21.56
N GLU A 115 -0.49 -12.53 -20.53
CA GLU A 115 0.72 -11.70 -20.60
C GLU A 115 1.97 -12.57 -20.66
N ALA A 116 2.00 -13.66 -19.88
CA ALA A 116 3.10 -14.62 -19.87
C ALA A 116 3.25 -15.34 -21.22
N LEU A 117 2.15 -15.74 -21.85
CA LEU A 117 2.15 -16.35 -23.17
C LEU A 117 2.62 -15.37 -24.25
N LYS A 118 2.13 -14.14 -24.20
CA LYS A 118 2.47 -13.09 -25.19
C LYS A 118 3.96 -12.82 -25.28
N VAL A 119 4.68 -12.85 -24.16
CA VAL A 119 6.13 -12.60 -24.13
C VAL A 119 6.97 -13.88 -24.21
N GLY A 120 6.36 -15.06 -24.28
CA GLY A 120 7.04 -16.34 -24.36
C GLY A 120 7.57 -16.87 -23.01
N ALA A 121 7.11 -16.32 -21.88
CA ALA A 121 7.46 -16.83 -20.56
C ALA A 121 6.87 -18.23 -20.30
N VAL A 122 5.75 -18.56 -20.97
CA VAL A 122 5.13 -19.88 -21.00
C VAL A 122 4.86 -20.30 -22.44
N ASP A 123 4.83 -21.61 -22.69
CA ASP A 123 4.66 -22.19 -24.02
C ASP A 123 3.20 -22.43 -24.38
N ALA A 124 2.34 -22.63 -23.38
CA ALA A 124 0.91 -22.80 -23.56
C ALA A 124 0.11 -22.34 -22.34
N VAL A 125 -1.15 -21.96 -22.58
CA VAL A 125 -2.15 -21.65 -21.55
C VAL A 125 -3.38 -22.51 -21.82
N VAL A 126 -3.88 -23.16 -20.77
CA VAL A 126 -5.03 -24.07 -20.84
C VAL A 126 -5.93 -23.91 -19.61
N SER A 127 -7.17 -24.40 -19.70
CA SER A 127 -8.05 -24.50 -18.53
C SER A 127 -7.47 -25.45 -17.48
N ALA A 128 -7.81 -25.23 -16.21
CA ALA A 128 -7.21 -25.94 -15.07
C ALA A 128 -7.38 -27.47 -15.18
N ASP A 129 -8.51 -27.94 -15.68
CA ASP A 129 -8.83 -29.36 -15.91
C ASP A 129 -7.95 -30.03 -16.99
N LYS A 130 -7.43 -29.26 -17.94
CA LYS A 130 -6.57 -29.74 -19.03
C LYS A 130 -5.08 -29.59 -18.76
N LEU A 131 -4.69 -29.01 -17.65
CA LEU A 131 -3.29 -28.64 -17.39
C LEU A 131 -2.36 -29.87 -17.37
N GLN A 132 -2.76 -30.94 -16.67
CA GLN A 132 -1.99 -32.17 -16.60
C GLN A 132 -1.89 -32.88 -17.97
N ALA A 133 -3.00 -32.97 -18.67
CA ALA A 133 -3.03 -33.58 -20.00
C ALA A 133 -2.16 -32.82 -21.01
N GLY A 134 -2.20 -31.47 -20.99
CA GLY A 134 -1.36 -30.63 -21.84
C GLY A 134 0.14 -30.76 -21.50
N ALA A 135 0.50 -30.86 -20.23
CA ALA A 135 1.90 -31.10 -19.83
C ALA A 135 2.40 -32.47 -20.32
N LEU A 136 1.57 -33.53 -20.21
CA LEU A 136 1.90 -34.85 -20.72
C LEU A 136 2.01 -34.89 -22.27
N ASP A 137 1.20 -34.10 -22.98
CA ASP A 137 1.31 -33.95 -24.42
C ASP A 137 2.65 -33.33 -24.83
N LEU A 138 3.03 -32.21 -24.18
CA LEU A 138 4.34 -31.56 -24.41
C LEU A 138 5.50 -32.53 -24.19
N ILE A 139 5.49 -33.30 -23.11
CA ILE A 139 6.51 -34.31 -22.82
C ILE A 139 6.58 -35.37 -23.92
N LYS A 140 5.44 -35.93 -24.34
CA LYS A 140 5.39 -36.95 -25.37
C LYS A 140 5.94 -36.43 -26.70
N ARG A 141 5.59 -35.24 -27.10
CA ARG A 141 6.07 -34.58 -28.31
C ARG A 141 7.57 -34.28 -28.25
N ALA A 142 8.09 -33.91 -27.05
CA ALA A 142 9.52 -33.72 -26.84
C ALA A 142 10.29 -35.05 -26.87
N ILE A 143 9.73 -36.14 -26.35
CA ILE A 143 10.33 -37.49 -26.41
C ILE A 143 10.32 -38.05 -27.84
N SER A 144 9.25 -37.82 -28.59
CA SER A 144 9.15 -38.28 -30.00
C SER A 144 10.07 -37.50 -30.96
N GLY A 145 10.67 -36.39 -30.52
CA GLY A 145 11.50 -35.51 -31.35
C GLY A 145 10.70 -34.51 -32.19
N GLU A 146 9.37 -34.42 -32.02
CA GLU A 146 8.55 -33.39 -32.66
C GLU A 146 8.91 -31.99 -32.12
N LEU A 147 9.24 -31.92 -30.81
CA LEU A 147 9.74 -30.73 -30.15
C LEU A 147 11.20 -30.94 -29.75
N ASP A 148 12.08 -30.07 -30.23
CA ASP A 148 13.51 -30.12 -29.87
C ASP A 148 13.76 -29.40 -28.55
N TYR A 149 13.74 -30.15 -27.43
CA TYR A 149 13.97 -29.60 -26.10
C TYR A 149 15.40 -29.09 -25.91
N LYS A 150 16.40 -29.65 -26.61
CA LYS A 150 17.78 -29.20 -26.54
C LYS A 150 17.95 -27.83 -27.19
N ALA A 151 17.39 -27.64 -28.37
CA ALA A 151 17.35 -26.33 -29.02
C ALA A 151 16.57 -25.30 -28.19
N LYS A 152 15.49 -25.72 -27.51
CA LYS A 152 14.71 -24.86 -26.59
C LYS A 152 15.52 -24.45 -25.36
N ARG A 153 16.37 -25.30 -24.83
CA ARG A 153 17.24 -25.08 -23.67
C ARG A 153 18.46 -24.20 -24.00
N GLN A 154 19.05 -24.39 -25.18
CA GLN A 154 20.31 -23.78 -25.58
C GLN A 154 20.41 -22.26 -25.34
N PRO A 155 19.40 -21.43 -25.66
CA PRO A 155 19.46 -19.99 -25.40
C PRO A 155 19.67 -19.64 -23.93
N LYS A 156 19.19 -20.47 -22.98
CA LYS A 156 19.34 -20.23 -21.54
C LYS A 156 20.78 -20.43 -21.05
N LEU A 157 21.56 -21.25 -21.75
CA LEU A 157 22.96 -21.58 -21.44
C LEU A 157 23.95 -20.57 -22.03
N GLU A 158 23.58 -19.88 -23.10
CA GLU A 158 24.41 -18.96 -23.85
C GLU A 158 24.37 -17.52 -23.26
N LYS A 159 25.25 -16.65 -23.77
CA LYS A 159 25.18 -15.20 -23.53
C LYS A 159 23.94 -14.59 -24.17
N LEU A 160 23.53 -13.41 -23.72
CA LEU A 160 22.44 -12.67 -24.35
C LEU A 160 22.76 -12.32 -25.81
N LYS A 161 21.78 -12.50 -26.70
CA LYS A 161 21.91 -12.21 -28.13
C LYS A 161 21.69 -10.72 -28.41
N LEU A 162 22.56 -9.87 -27.88
CA LEU A 162 22.54 -8.43 -28.06
C LEU A 162 23.94 -7.97 -28.51
N ASN A 163 24.00 -7.11 -29.49
CA ASN A 163 25.25 -6.43 -29.83
C ASN A 163 25.55 -5.30 -28.84
N ALA A 164 26.76 -4.70 -28.91
CA ALA A 164 27.18 -3.67 -27.96
C ALA A 164 26.28 -2.41 -27.94
N ILE A 165 25.78 -2.00 -29.10
CA ILE A 165 24.89 -0.83 -29.22
C ILE A 165 23.53 -1.13 -28.60
N GLU A 166 22.96 -2.31 -28.92
CA GLU A 166 21.69 -2.77 -28.33
C GLU A 166 21.78 -2.88 -26.81
N GLN A 167 22.87 -3.44 -26.28
CA GLN A 167 23.11 -3.51 -24.83
C GLN A 167 23.16 -2.11 -24.21
N MET A 168 23.91 -1.20 -24.80
CA MET A 168 24.01 0.17 -24.31
C MET A 168 22.65 0.86 -24.30
N MET A 169 21.91 0.80 -25.39
CA MET A 169 20.59 1.45 -25.48
C MET A 169 19.57 0.84 -24.52
N ALA A 170 19.46 -0.49 -24.47
CA ALA A 170 18.49 -1.16 -23.60
C ALA A 170 18.77 -0.87 -22.11
N PHE A 171 20.02 -1.08 -21.66
CA PHE A 171 20.33 -0.98 -20.24
C PHE A 171 20.45 0.45 -19.73
N GLU A 172 21.07 1.39 -20.50
CA GLU A 172 21.19 2.77 -20.03
C GLU A 172 19.84 3.48 -20.00
N THR A 173 18.99 3.26 -21.01
CA THR A 173 17.62 3.80 -21.03
C THR A 173 16.80 3.23 -19.88
N ALA A 174 16.85 1.92 -19.67
CA ALA A 174 16.11 1.27 -18.59
C ALA A 174 16.58 1.75 -17.20
N LYS A 175 17.90 1.87 -16.97
CA LYS A 175 18.44 2.40 -15.69
C LYS A 175 17.97 3.82 -15.43
N GLY A 176 18.01 4.70 -16.41
CA GLY A 176 17.53 6.08 -16.26
C GLY A 176 16.04 6.15 -15.94
N PHE A 177 15.22 5.39 -16.66
CA PHE A 177 13.77 5.33 -16.44
C PHE A 177 13.41 4.76 -15.06
N VAL A 178 14.00 3.61 -14.71
CA VAL A 178 13.73 2.92 -13.44
C VAL A 178 14.25 3.74 -12.25
N ALA A 179 15.43 4.37 -12.36
CA ALA A 179 15.94 5.25 -11.30
C ALA A 179 15.00 6.44 -11.04
N GLY A 180 14.40 7.01 -12.10
CA GLY A 180 13.42 8.09 -11.97
C GLY A 180 12.12 7.66 -11.28
N GLN A 181 11.74 6.38 -11.38
CA GLN A 181 10.55 5.84 -10.72
C GLN A 181 10.83 5.32 -9.30
N ALA A 182 11.93 4.60 -9.11
CA ALA A 182 12.30 4.01 -7.82
C ALA A 182 12.78 5.08 -6.82
N GLY A 183 13.37 6.16 -7.32
CA GLY A 183 14.02 7.16 -6.48
C GLY A 183 15.33 6.66 -5.85
N PRO A 184 16.02 7.51 -5.08
CA PRO A 184 17.35 7.21 -4.54
C PRO A 184 17.34 6.18 -3.42
N ASN A 185 16.19 5.98 -2.76
CA ASN A 185 16.08 5.15 -1.55
C ASN A 185 15.79 3.67 -1.84
N TYR A 186 15.59 3.28 -3.11
CA TYR A 186 15.27 1.91 -3.53
C TYR A 186 16.28 1.39 -4.55
N PRO A 187 17.45 0.89 -4.12
CA PRO A 187 18.53 0.50 -5.04
C PRO A 187 18.23 -0.76 -5.84
N ALA A 188 17.45 -1.70 -5.32
CA ALA A 188 17.28 -3.03 -5.90
C ALA A 188 16.82 -3.05 -7.37
N PRO A 189 15.84 -2.24 -7.82
CA PRO A 189 15.43 -2.25 -9.22
C PRO A 189 16.56 -1.87 -10.20
N VAL A 190 17.34 -0.85 -9.84
CA VAL A 190 18.46 -0.39 -10.67
C VAL A 190 19.62 -1.38 -10.63
N GLU A 191 19.93 -1.95 -9.46
CA GLU A 191 20.99 -2.97 -9.31
C GLU A 191 20.65 -4.27 -10.06
N ALA A 192 19.35 -4.66 -10.13
CA ALA A 192 18.92 -5.77 -10.97
C ALA A 192 19.29 -5.55 -12.45
N ILE A 193 19.04 -4.35 -12.98
CA ILE A 193 19.41 -4.01 -14.38
C ILE A 193 20.92 -4.02 -14.57
N LYS A 194 21.69 -3.45 -13.64
CA LYS A 194 23.16 -3.48 -13.69
C LYS A 194 23.70 -4.90 -13.67
N THR A 195 23.09 -5.79 -12.89
CA THR A 195 23.47 -7.21 -12.81
C THR A 195 23.19 -7.92 -14.13
N ILE A 196 22.02 -7.74 -14.74
CA ILE A 196 21.68 -8.29 -16.06
C ILE A 196 22.67 -7.78 -17.11
N GLN A 197 22.98 -6.49 -17.11
CA GLN A 197 23.94 -5.88 -18.02
C GLN A 197 25.34 -6.48 -17.86
N LYS A 198 25.85 -6.60 -16.63
CA LYS A 198 27.15 -7.18 -16.33
C LYS A 198 27.23 -8.66 -16.75
N ALA A 199 26.12 -9.38 -16.60
CA ALA A 199 26.01 -10.80 -16.96
C ALA A 199 25.74 -11.05 -18.45
N ALA A 200 25.41 -10.01 -19.24
CA ALA A 200 24.92 -10.14 -20.61
C ALA A 200 25.87 -10.90 -21.55
N ASN A 201 27.16 -10.75 -21.37
CA ASN A 201 28.20 -11.35 -22.23
C ASN A 201 28.73 -12.71 -21.74
N PHE A 202 28.16 -13.25 -20.66
CA PHE A 202 28.58 -14.53 -20.08
C PHE A 202 27.52 -15.61 -20.37
N GLY A 203 27.95 -16.88 -20.43
CA GLY A 203 27.04 -18.02 -20.36
C GLY A 203 26.40 -18.15 -18.98
N ARG A 204 25.44 -19.07 -18.83
CA ARG A 204 24.61 -19.26 -17.63
C ARG A 204 25.42 -19.27 -16.33
N ASP A 205 26.41 -20.16 -16.22
CA ASP A 205 27.10 -20.41 -14.95
C ASP A 205 27.85 -19.18 -14.45
N LYS A 206 28.58 -18.49 -15.34
CA LYS A 206 29.26 -17.24 -15.00
C LYS A 206 28.29 -16.09 -14.74
N ALA A 207 27.17 -16.07 -15.42
CA ALA A 207 26.10 -15.10 -15.16
C ALA A 207 25.47 -15.30 -13.76
N LEU A 208 25.30 -16.55 -13.30
CA LEU A 208 24.83 -16.88 -11.95
C LEU A 208 25.82 -16.42 -10.86
N GLU A 209 27.12 -16.48 -11.08
CA GLU A 209 28.10 -15.90 -10.15
C GLU A 209 27.94 -14.38 -10.02
N VAL A 210 27.68 -13.69 -11.15
CA VAL A 210 27.43 -12.24 -11.15
C VAL A 210 26.14 -11.91 -10.40
N GLU A 211 25.08 -12.71 -10.59
CA GLU A 211 23.80 -12.59 -9.88
C GLU A 211 24.00 -12.77 -8.37
N ALA A 212 24.63 -13.87 -7.94
CA ALA A 212 24.85 -14.17 -6.54
C ALA A 212 25.64 -13.07 -5.80
N ALA A 213 26.70 -12.55 -6.43
CA ALA A 213 27.51 -11.47 -5.86
C ALA A 213 26.71 -10.15 -5.69
N GLY A 214 25.87 -9.80 -6.63
CA GLY A 214 25.05 -8.61 -6.53
C GLY A 214 23.88 -8.77 -5.57
N PHE A 215 23.26 -9.98 -5.52
CA PHE A 215 22.23 -10.33 -4.54
C PHE A 215 22.76 -10.18 -3.10
N ALA A 216 23.92 -10.75 -2.80
CA ALA A 216 24.53 -10.70 -1.47
C ALA A 216 24.78 -9.24 -1.01
N LYS A 217 25.21 -8.34 -1.91
CA LYS A 217 25.37 -6.91 -1.60
C LYS A 217 24.06 -6.24 -1.23
N LEU A 218 22.98 -6.50 -1.98
CA LEU A 218 21.65 -5.94 -1.67
C LEU A 218 21.09 -6.50 -0.37
N ALA A 219 21.26 -7.78 -0.10
CA ALA A 219 20.84 -8.44 1.13
C ALA A 219 21.46 -7.80 2.39
N LYS A 220 22.65 -7.18 2.27
CA LYS A 220 23.35 -6.48 3.37
C LYS A 220 22.90 -5.02 3.54
N THR A 221 21.97 -4.52 2.74
CA THR A 221 21.50 -3.13 2.85
C THR A 221 20.45 -2.98 3.94
N SER A 222 20.45 -1.84 4.62
CA SER A 222 19.37 -1.46 5.55
C SER A 222 18.01 -1.35 4.87
N VAL A 223 17.98 -1.12 3.55
CA VAL A 223 16.75 -1.10 2.75
C VAL A 223 16.13 -2.49 2.68
N ALA A 224 16.93 -3.52 2.40
CA ALA A 224 16.44 -4.91 2.38
C ALA A 224 15.94 -5.33 3.77
N GLU A 225 16.71 -5.05 4.82
CA GLU A 225 16.31 -5.34 6.21
C GLU A 225 14.97 -4.68 6.55
N SER A 226 14.81 -3.38 6.24
CA SER A 226 13.59 -2.62 6.52
C SER A 226 12.39 -3.14 5.74
N LEU A 227 12.53 -3.43 4.43
CA LEU A 227 11.43 -3.90 3.59
C LEU A 227 11.00 -5.33 3.95
N ILE A 228 11.96 -6.21 4.32
CA ILE A 228 11.66 -7.55 4.84
C ILE A 228 10.92 -7.43 6.17
N GLY A 229 11.39 -6.57 7.09
CA GLY A 229 10.70 -6.30 8.35
C GLY A 229 9.27 -5.82 8.15
N LEU A 230 9.04 -4.88 7.23
CA LEU A 230 7.70 -4.42 6.86
C LEU A 230 6.83 -5.55 6.29
N PHE A 231 7.38 -6.39 5.43
CA PHE A 231 6.65 -7.54 4.88
C PHE A 231 6.22 -8.52 5.98
N LEU A 232 7.13 -8.89 6.89
CA LEU A 232 6.83 -9.81 7.99
C LEU A 232 5.80 -9.22 8.96
N ASN A 233 5.90 -7.92 9.26
CA ASN A 233 4.90 -7.22 10.07
C ASN A 233 3.51 -7.21 9.40
N ASP A 234 3.44 -7.03 8.08
CA ASP A 234 2.18 -7.10 7.32
C ASP A 234 1.57 -8.52 7.38
N GLN A 235 2.40 -9.58 7.29
CA GLN A 235 1.93 -10.96 7.46
C GLN A 235 1.40 -11.21 8.88
N GLU A 236 2.09 -10.72 9.91
CA GLU A 236 1.63 -10.85 11.30
C GLU A 236 0.32 -10.10 11.55
N LEU A 237 0.17 -8.90 11.00
CA LEU A 237 -1.10 -8.14 11.06
C LEU A 237 -2.24 -8.91 10.38
N LYS A 238 -2.00 -9.50 9.21
CA LYS A 238 -3.00 -10.33 8.52
C LYS A 238 -3.38 -11.57 9.33
N LYS A 239 -2.40 -12.21 9.99
CA LYS A 239 -2.63 -13.35 10.88
C LYS A 239 -3.48 -12.94 12.09
N LYS A 240 -3.15 -11.83 12.74
CA LYS A 240 -3.94 -11.26 13.84
C LYS A 240 -5.37 -10.93 13.40
N ALA A 241 -5.52 -10.25 12.26
CA ALA A 241 -6.84 -9.94 11.70
C ALA A 241 -7.65 -11.20 11.36
N LYS A 242 -7.00 -12.30 10.94
CA LYS A 242 -7.66 -13.59 10.66
C LYS A 242 -8.18 -14.27 11.93
N ALA A 243 -7.55 -14.06 13.08
CA ALA A 243 -8.00 -14.65 14.34
C ALA A 243 -9.42 -14.18 14.73
N HIS A 244 -9.82 -12.99 14.29
CA HIS A 244 -11.17 -12.45 14.53
C HIS A 244 -12.26 -13.14 13.70
N ASP A 245 -11.92 -13.85 12.61
CA ASP A 245 -12.91 -14.47 11.72
C ASP A 245 -13.75 -15.55 12.44
N ALA A 246 -13.24 -16.13 13.53
CA ALA A 246 -13.90 -17.21 14.26
C ALA A 246 -15.18 -16.76 15.01
N ILE A 247 -15.26 -15.47 15.39
CA ILE A 247 -16.37 -14.91 16.19
C ILE A 247 -17.08 -13.75 15.47
N ALA A 248 -16.63 -13.40 14.27
CA ALA A 248 -17.21 -12.32 13.49
C ALA A 248 -18.55 -12.73 12.89
N GLN A 249 -19.53 -11.84 12.93
CA GLN A 249 -20.80 -11.96 12.20
C GLN A 249 -20.59 -11.60 10.72
N ASP A 250 -21.39 -12.21 9.82
CA ASP A 250 -21.37 -11.84 8.40
C ASP A 250 -22.16 -10.56 8.17
N VAL A 251 -21.53 -9.57 7.59
CA VAL A 251 -22.15 -8.29 7.21
C VAL A 251 -22.73 -8.42 5.81
N LYS A 252 -24.08 -8.50 5.72
CA LYS A 252 -24.85 -8.59 4.47
C LYS A 252 -25.33 -7.23 3.99
N LEU A 253 -25.68 -6.34 4.92
CA LEU A 253 -26.14 -4.99 4.66
C LEU A 253 -25.46 -4.01 5.63
N ALA A 254 -24.77 -3.04 5.10
CA ALA A 254 -24.16 -1.96 5.87
C ALA A 254 -24.97 -0.66 5.76
N ALA A 255 -24.70 0.31 6.64
CA ALA A 255 -25.16 1.67 6.49
C ALA A 255 -24.06 2.66 6.81
N VAL A 256 -24.11 3.85 6.20
CA VAL A 256 -23.28 4.99 6.56
C VAL A 256 -24.15 6.22 6.82
N LEU A 257 -23.86 6.92 7.93
CA LEU A 257 -24.50 8.17 8.31
C LEU A 257 -23.59 9.35 7.97
N GLY A 258 -24.09 10.27 7.14
CA GLY A 258 -23.31 11.33 6.51
C GLY A 258 -22.81 10.90 5.13
N ALA A 259 -23.20 11.61 4.08
CA ALA A 259 -22.84 11.32 2.69
C ALA A 259 -21.78 12.30 2.13
N GLY A 260 -21.02 12.94 3.02
CA GLY A 260 -19.89 13.79 2.64
C GLY A 260 -18.71 12.99 2.08
N ILE A 261 -17.54 13.61 2.02
CA ILE A 261 -16.31 13.02 1.43
C ILE A 261 -16.01 11.64 2.02
N MET A 262 -16.03 11.52 3.37
CA MET A 262 -15.73 10.24 4.03
C MET A 262 -16.87 9.24 3.85
N GLY A 263 -18.12 9.61 4.13
CA GLY A 263 -19.25 8.69 4.02
C GLY A 263 -19.51 8.22 2.59
N GLY A 264 -19.40 9.11 1.59
CA GLY A 264 -19.44 8.74 0.18
C GLY A 264 -18.31 7.78 -0.21
N GLY A 265 -17.10 8.01 0.29
CA GLY A 265 -15.96 7.11 0.10
C GLY A 265 -16.15 5.73 0.74
N ILE A 266 -16.73 5.67 1.93
CA ILE A 266 -17.08 4.42 2.64
C ILE A 266 -18.17 3.67 1.85
N ALA A 267 -19.22 4.37 1.41
CA ALA A 267 -20.28 3.77 0.60
C ALA A 267 -19.74 3.17 -0.71
N TYR A 268 -18.91 3.94 -1.43
CA TYR A 268 -18.22 3.43 -2.62
C TYR A 268 -17.41 2.18 -2.32
N GLN A 269 -16.60 2.21 -1.26
CA GLN A 269 -15.70 1.09 -0.94
C GLN A 269 -16.48 -0.18 -0.59
N SER A 270 -17.53 -0.06 0.22
CA SER A 270 -18.43 -1.16 0.58
C SER A 270 -19.09 -1.79 -0.66
N ALA A 271 -19.78 -0.98 -1.46
CA ALA A 271 -20.50 -1.43 -2.65
C ALA A 271 -19.56 -2.03 -3.71
N SER A 272 -18.41 -1.39 -3.98
CA SER A 272 -17.43 -1.88 -4.95
C SER A 272 -16.78 -3.21 -4.57
N LYS A 273 -16.96 -3.65 -3.32
CA LYS A 273 -16.46 -4.91 -2.76
C LYS A 273 -17.58 -5.91 -2.46
N GLY A 274 -18.80 -5.63 -2.94
CA GLY A 274 -19.92 -6.56 -2.93
C GLY A 274 -20.77 -6.52 -1.66
N THR A 275 -20.60 -5.55 -0.76
CA THR A 275 -21.51 -5.36 0.38
C THR A 275 -22.44 -4.17 0.11
N PRO A 276 -23.76 -4.39 -0.05
CA PRO A 276 -24.73 -3.31 -0.20
C PRO A 276 -24.70 -2.37 1.00
N ILE A 277 -24.98 -1.08 0.77
CA ILE A 277 -24.90 -0.07 1.80
C ILE A 277 -25.99 0.99 1.65
N LEU A 278 -26.69 1.28 2.75
CA LEU A 278 -27.56 2.44 2.87
C LEU A 278 -26.70 3.68 3.12
N MET A 279 -26.85 4.71 2.30
CA MET A 279 -26.14 5.99 2.48
C MET A 279 -27.13 7.06 2.89
N LYS A 280 -27.14 7.40 4.19
CA LYS A 280 -28.07 8.38 4.77
C LYS A 280 -27.40 9.72 4.98
N ASP A 281 -28.09 10.78 4.58
CA ASP A 281 -27.79 12.16 4.97
C ASP A 281 -29.08 12.90 5.32
N ILE A 282 -28.96 14.00 6.04
CA ILE A 282 -30.09 14.91 6.34
C ILE A 282 -30.32 15.92 5.21
N ARG A 283 -29.39 16.03 4.26
CA ARG A 283 -29.45 16.96 3.13
C ARG A 283 -29.27 16.20 1.81
N GLU A 284 -30.10 16.55 0.85
CA GLU A 284 -30.03 15.97 -0.51
C GLU A 284 -28.70 16.26 -1.21
N GLU A 285 -28.11 17.44 -0.95
CA GLU A 285 -26.81 17.83 -1.51
C GLU A 285 -25.68 16.89 -1.04
N GLY A 286 -25.72 16.44 0.22
CA GLY A 286 -24.78 15.44 0.73
C GLY A 286 -24.89 14.12 -0.03
N ILE A 287 -26.11 13.63 -0.22
CA ILE A 287 -26.39 12.41 -0.99
C ILE A 287 -25.87 12.55 -2.43
N LYS A 288 -26.17 13.67 -3.09
CA LYS A 288 -25.68 13.94 -4.46
C LYS A 288 -24.15 13.96 -4.52
N MET A 289 -23.48 14.54 -3.52
CA MET A 289 -22.02 14.56 -3.44
C MET A 289 -21.46 13.15 -3.35
N GLY A 290 -21.96 12.31 -2.45
CA GLY A 290 -21.51 10.93 -2.27
C GLY A 290 -21.71 10.07 -3.52
N LEU A 291 -22.89 10.16 -4.16
CA LEU A 291 -23.17 9.43 -5.40
C LEU A 291 -22.31 9.89 -6.58
N ASN A 292 -22.08 11.20 -6.72
CA ASN A 292 -21.24 11.76 -7.78
C ASN A 292 -19.80 11.29 -7.63
N GLU A 293 -19.24 11.26 -6.42
CA GLU A 293 -17.89 10.77 -6.21
C GLU A 293 -17.78 9.26 -6.48
N ALA A 294 -18.75 8.47 -6.03
CA ALA A 294 -18.81 7.03 -6.34
C ALA A 294 -18.86 6.78 -7.86
N SER A 295 -19.75 7.50 -8.58
CA SER A 295 -19.89 7.40 -10.03
C SER A 295 -18.60 7.77 -10.76
N LYS A 296 -17.92 8.85 -10.36
CA LYS A 296 -16.65 9.30 -10.91
C LYS A 296 -15.52 8.27 -10.70
N LEU A 297 -15.45 7.66 -9.53
CA LEU A 297 -14.44 6.65 -9.22
C LEU A 297 -14.66 5.36 -10.04
N LEU A 298 -15.92 4.90 -10.16
CA LEU A 298 -16.28 3.74 -10.97
C LEU A 298 -16.07 4.00 -12.46
N GLY A 299 -16.46 5.19 -12.96
CA GLY A 299 -16.24 5.60 -14.35
C GLY A 299 -14.77 5.54 -14.77
N LYS A 300 -13.86 6.02 -13.91
CA LYS A 300 -12.41 5.89 -14.14
C LYS A 300 -11.92 4.45 -14.24
N ARG A 301 -12.58 3.49 -13.59
CA ARG A 301 -12.23 2.06 -13.71
C ARG A 301 -12.71 1.48 -15.04
N VAL A 302 -13.89 1.93 -15.51
CA VAL A 302 -14.41 1.56 -16.84
C VAL A 302 -13.50 2.12 -17.94
N GLU A 303 -13.15 3.40 -17.88
CA GLU A 303 -12.22 4.06 -18.82
C GLU A 303 -10.86 3.34 -18.94
N LYS A 304 -10.38 2.78 -17.82
CA LYS A 304 -9.12 2.02 -17.77
C LYS A 304 -9.27 0.54 -18.12
N GLY A 305 -10.45 0.09 -18.57
CA GLY A 305 -10.72 -1.31 -18.87
C GLY A 305 -10.66 -2.26 -17.68
N ARG A 306 -10.76 -1.73 -16.44
CA ARG A 306 -10.68 -2.51 -15.18
C ARG A 306 -12.05 -2.94 -14.67
N MET A 307 -13.12 -2.54 -15.33
CA MET A 307 -14.50 -2.79 -14.96
C MET A 307 -15.38 -2.63 -16.21
N THR A 308 -16.42 -3.44 -16.34
CA THR A 308 -17.44 -3.25 -17.37
C THR A 308 -18.49 -2.22 -16.91
N THR A 309 -19.26 -1.67 -17.88
CA THR A 309 -20.39 -0.78 -17.56
C THR A 309 -21.49 -1.49 -16.76
N ALA A 310 -21.70 -2.78 -16.99
CA ALA A 310 -22.64 -3.60 -16.21
C ALA A 310 -22.20 -3.73 -14.74
N GLN A 311 -20.92 -4.01 -14.50
CA GLN A 311 -20.36 -4.06 -13.15
C GLN A 311 -20.40 -2.69 -12.45
N MET A 312 -20.22 -1.60 -13.19
CA MET A 312 -20.38 -0.24 -12.67
C MET A 312 -21.84 0.00 -12.22
N ALA A 313 -22.83 -0.35 -13.05
CA ALA A 313 -24.24 -0.21 -12.71
C ALA A 313 -24.61 -1.04 -11.48
N GLU A 314 -24.15 -2.28 -11.39
CA GLU A 314 -24.33 -3.15 -10.22
C GLU A 314 -23.75 -2.51 -8.94
N SER A 315 -22.52 -2.00 -9.00
CA SER A 315 -21.87 -1.34 -7.86
C SER A 315 -22.60 -0.08 -7.43
N LEU A 316 -23.12 0.73 -8.36
CA LEU A 316 -23.91 1.92 -8.05
C LEU A 316 -25.26 1.57 -7.43
N SER A 317 -25.93 0.53 -7.93
CA SER A 317 -27.23 0.08 -7.38
C SER A 317 -27.11 -0.51 -5.98
N ALA A 318 -25.92 -0.97 -5.59
CA ALA A 318 -25.63 -1.43 -4.24
C ALA A 318 -25.49 -0.28 -3.22
N ILE A 319 -25.32 0.97 -3.68
CA ILE A 319 -25.41 2.18 -2.83
C ILE A 319 -26.84 2.65 -2.84
N ARG A 320 -27.54 2.53 -1.71
CA ARG A 320 -28.96 2.93 -1.57
C ARG A 320 -29.06 4.24 -0.80
N PRO A 321 -29.26 5.37 -1.49
CA PRO A 321 -29.38 6.66 -0.82
C PRO A 321 -30.72 6.78 -0.09
N THR A 322 -30.69 7.39 1.10
CA THR A 322 -31.92 7.65 1.89
C THR A 322 -31.76 8.88 2.78
N MET A 323 -32.88 9.53 3.08
CA MET A 323 -32.96 10.62 4.07
C MET A 323 -33.68 10.16 5.37
N SER A 324 -34.14 8.92 5.43
CA SER A 324 -34.87 8.36 6.56
C SER A 324 -34.21 7.07 7.07
N TYR A 325 -34.66 6.55 8.20
CA TYR A 325 -34.21 5.29 8.78
C TYR A 325 -35.06 4.08 8.38
N GLY A 326 -35.98 4.21 7.41
CA GLY A 326 -36.99 3.18 7.11
C GLY A 326 -36.44 1.76 6.92
N ASP A 327 -35.28 1.61 6.28
CA ASP A 327 -34.67 0.29 5.99
C ASP A 327 -33.58 -0.13 6.99
N PHE A 328 -33.35 0.64 8.06
CA PHE A 328 -32.25 0.39 9.00
C PHE A 328 -32.48 -0.83 9.90
N GLY A 329 -33.68 -1.31 10.07
CA GLY A 329 -34.00 -2.51 10.86
C GLY A 329 -33.32 -3.80 10.39
N HIS A 330 -32.77 -3.83 9.16
CA HIS A 330 -32.07 -4.99 8.59
C HIS A 330 -30.56 -4.80 8.48
N VAL A 331 -30.02 -3.67 8.95
CA VAL A 331 -28.60 -3.35 8.85
C VAL A 331 -27.80 -4.13 9.87
N ASP A 332 -26.67 -4.69 9.45
CA ASP A 332 -25.75 -5.44 10.30
C ASP A 332 -24.70 -4.54 10.96
N ILE A 333 -24.24 -3.51 10.24
CA ILE A 333 -23.27 -2.53 10.73
C ILE A 333 -23.59 -1.13 10.22
N VAL A 334 -23.51 -0.14 11.10
CA VAL A 334 -23.64 1.29 10.77
C VAL A 334 -22.31 1.99 11.01
N VAL A 335 -21.80 2.70 10.01
CA VAL A 335 -20.62 3.57 10.16
C VAL A 335 -21.07 5.03 10.22
N GLU A 336 -20.91 5.67 11.35
CA GLU A 336 -21.20 7.10 11.54
C GLU A 336 -20.02 7.93 11.00
N ALA A 337 -20.30 8.83 10.07
CA ALA A 337 -19.34 9.72 9.41
C ALA A 337 -19.88 11.16 9.26
N VAL A 338 -20.61 11.63 10.28
CA VAL A 338 -21.12 13.00 10.36
C VAL A 338 -20.04 13.97 10.85
N VAL A 339 -20.39 15.25 11.02
CA VAL A 339 -19.44 16.29 11.46
C VAL A 339 -18.69 15.91 12.75
N GLU A 340 -17.41 16.30 12.85
CA GLU A 340 -16.54 15.97 13.97
C GLU A 340 -16.87 16.83 15.20
N ASN A 341 -18.02 16.53 15.81
CA ASN A 341 -18.51 17.18 17.01
C ASN A 341 -19.09 16.13 17.98
N PRO A 342 -18.60 16.02 19.23
CA PRO A 342 -19.01 14.99 20.17
C PRO A 342 -20.51 14.95 20.41
N LYS A 343 -21.15 16.12 20.62
CA LYS A 343 -22.58 16.22 20.90
C LYS A 343 -23.44 15.77 19.72
N VAL A 344 -23.03 16.15 18.50
CA VAL A 344 -23.75 15.74 17.28
C VAL A 344 -23.62 14.24 17.07
N LYS A 345 -22.40 13.68 17.21
CA LYS A 345 -22.17 12.25 17.07
C LYS A 345 -22.93 11.44 18.12
N GLN A 346 -22.92 11.86 19.38
CA GLN A 346 -23.70 11.21 20.44
C GLN A 346 -25.21 11.21 20.15
N ALA A 347 -25.75 12.33 19.68
CA ALA A 347 -27.16 12.42 19.34
C ALA A 347 -27.54 11.49 18.18
N VAL A 348 -26.73 11.49 17.10
CA VAL A 348 -26.95 10.64 15.91
C VAL A 348 -26.79 9.16 16.26
N LEU A 349 -25.79 8.79 17.07
CA LEU A 349 -25.56 7.41 17.50
C LEU A 349 -26.70 6.89 18.38
N ALA A 350 -27.19 7.70 19.34
CA ALA A 350 -28.35 7.35 20.17
C ALA A 350 -29.65 7.24 19.36
N GLU A 351 -29.82 8.08 18.34
CA GLU A 351 -30.96 8.02 17.43
C GLU A 351 -30.96 6.73 16.59
N VAL A 352 -29.82 6.42 15.93
CA VAL A 352 -29.73 5.25 15.06
C VAL A 352 -29.78 3.94 15.83
N GLU A 353 -29.30 3.91 17.08
CA GLU A 353 -29.39 2.72 17.94
C GLU A 353 -30.84 2.23 18.10
N GLY A 354 -31.80 3.16 18.15
CA GLY A 354 -33.23 2.85 18.21
C GLY A 354 -33.85 2.40 16.88
N GLN A 355 -33.11 2.46 15.78
CA GLN A 355 -33.60 2.16 14.42
C GLN A 355 -33.02 0.86 13.84
N VAL A 356 -32.02 0.32 14.47
CA VAL A 356 -31.36 -0.92 14.03
C VAL A 356 -31.74 -2.11 14.90
N LYS A 357 -31.52 -3.32 14.40
CA LYS A 357 -31.72 -4.56 15.18
C LYS A 357 -30.74 -4.60 16.38
N ASP A 358 -31.13 -5.41 17.39
CA ASP A 358 -30.44 -5.42 18.69
C ASP A 358 -28.97 -5.86 18.61
N ASP A 359 -28.61 -6.70 17.67
CA ASP A 359 -27.25 -7.23 17.43
C ASP A 359 -26.47 -6.43 16.37
N ALA A 360 -27.03 -5.33 15.84
CA ALA A 360 -26.32 -4.49 14.88
C ALA A 360 -25.12 -3.78 15.53
N ILE A 361 -24.01 -3.74 14.82
CA ILE A 361 -22.80 -3.04 15.24
C ILE A 361 -22.91 -1.57 14.86
N LEU A 362 -22.62 -0.69 15.81
CA LEU A 362 -22.41 0.73 15.54
C LEU A 362 -20.93 1.05 15.54
N ALA A 363 -20.48 1.81 14.56
CA ALA A 363 -19.10 2.23 14.46
C ALA A 363 -19.02 3.73 14.18
N SER A 364 -18.07 4.44 14.81
CA SER A 364 -17.81 5.84 14.49
C SER A 364 -16.52 6.00 13.68
N ASN A 365 -16.58 6.79 12.61
CA ASN A 365 -15.41 7.16 11.80
C ASN A 365 -14.70 8.44 12.36
N THR A 366 -14.87 8.74 13.64
CA THR A 366 -14.15 9.85 14.27
C THR A 366 -12.63 9.66 14.11
N SER A 367 -11.89 10.77 13.99
CA SER A 367 -10.43 10.77 13.91
C SER A 367 -9.75 10.99 15.26
N THR A 368 -10.44 11.59 16.23
CA THR A 368 -9.83 12.01 17.49
C THR A 368 -10.72 11.85 18.72
N ILE A 369 -12.05 11.81 18.55
CA ILE A 369 -12.98 11.75 19.67
C ILE A 369 -12.96 10.35 20.29
N SER A 370 -12.80 10.26 21.62
CA SER A 370 -12.81 9.01 22.36
C SER A 370 -14.08 8.19 22.10
N ILE A 371 -13.91 6.93 21.78
CA ILE A 371 -14.99 5.95 21.62
C ILE A 371 -15.73 5.75 22.95
N ASN A 372 -15.01 5.75 24.07
CA ASN A 372 -15.60 5.68 25.40
C ASN A 372 -16.50 6.91 25.70
N LEU A 373 -16.11 8.09 25.23
CA LEU A 373 -16.94 9.30 25.35
C LEU A 373 -18.24 9.17 24.53
N LEU A 374 -18.16 8.71 23.29
CA LEU A 374 -19.32 8.53 22.42
C LEU A 374 -20.26 7.43 22.94
N ALA A 375 -19.72 6.36 23.51
CA ALA A 375 -20.46 5.24 24.04
C ALA A 375 -21.38 5.60 25.25
N LYS A 376 -21.14 6.73 25.93
CA LYS A 376 -21.89 7.13 27.13
C LYS A 376 -23.40 7.33 26.89
N THR A 377 -23.79 7.62 25.65
CA THR A 377 -25.20 7.87 25.28
C THR A 377 -25.93 6.64 24.75
N LEU A 378 -25.19 5.54 24.56
CA LEU A 378 -25.72 4.31 24.01
C LEU A 378 -26.32 3.39 25.11
N LYS A 379 -27.37 2.67 24.77
CA LYS A 379 -27.99 1.64 25.61
C LYS A 379 -27.26 0.30 25.50
N ARG A 380 -26.62 0.03 24.33
CA ARG A 380 -25.89 -1.19 24.00
C ARG A 380 -24.43 -0.86 23.63
N PRO A 381 -23.65 -0.26 24.57
CA PRO A 381 -22.26 0.17 24.29
C PRO A 381 -21.34 -1.00 23.95
N GLU A 382 -21.73 -2.26 24.24
CA GLU A 382 -21.00 -3.48 23.85
C GLU A 382 -20.99 -3.69 22.34
N ASN A 383 -21.96 -3.16 21.60
CA ASN A 383 -22.06 -3.21 20.14
C ASN A 383 -21.44 -1.98 19.47
N PHE A 384 -20.65 -1.18 20.18
CA PHE A 384 -20.07 0.04 19.65
C PHE A 384 -18.55 0.00 19.62
N VAL A 385 -17.98 0.44 18.49
CA VAL A 385 -16.52 0.52 18.23
C VAL A 385 -16.18 1.78 17.44
N GLY A 386 -14.89 2.10 17.32
CA GLY A 386 -14.40 3.02 16.29
C GLY A 386 -14.05 2.26 15.00
N MET A 387 -14.29 2.88 13.85
CA MET A 387 -13.83 2.40 12.54
C MET A 387 -13.28 3.56 11.73
N HIS A 388 -12.03 3.91 12.00
CA HIS A 388 -11.38 5.09 11.45
C HIS A 388 -10.76 4.80 10.09
N PHE A 389 -11.33 5.41 9.05
CA PHE A 389 -10.81 5.40 7.69
C PHE A 389 -9.95 6.63 7.43
N PHE A 390 -9.01 6.48 6.49
CA PHE A 390 -8.15 7.58 6.04
C PHE A 390 -8.60 8.09 4.66
N ASN A 391 -8.52 9.41 4.47
CA ASN A 391 -8.87 10.05 3.20
C ASN A 391 -7.69 10.00 2.20
N PRO A 392 -7.91 9.63 0.94
CA PRO A 392 -9.13 9.15 0.30
C PRO A 392 -9.41 7.66 0.60
N VAL A 393 -10.64 7.35 1.00
CA VAL A 393 -11.02 5.99 1.46
C VAL A 393 -10.64 4.90 0.45
N HIS A 394 -10.83 5.13 -0.85
CA HIS A 394 -10.56 4.14 -1.90
C HIS A 394 -9.06 3.86 -2.14
N MET A 395 -8.17 4.75 -1.69
CA MET A 395 -6.70 4.61 -1.88
C MET A 395 -6.00 4.12 -0.62
N MET A 396 -6.43 4.62 0.55
CA MET A 396 -5.77 4.32 1.82
C MET A 396 -6.11 2.91 2.29
N PRO A 397 -5.12 2.01 2.45
CA PRO A 397 -5.38 0.62 2.78
C PRO A 397 -5.70 0.38 4.25
N LEU A 398 -5.19 1.22 5.15
CA LEU A 398 -5.32 1.04 6.60
C LEU A 398 -6.70 1.45 7.10
N VAL A 399 -7.23 0.69 8.07
CA VAL A 399 -8.37 1.06 8.92
C VAL A 399 -8.01 0.75 10.37
N GLU A 400 -8.16 1.71 11.26
CA GLU A 400 -8.08 1.48 12.69
C GLU A 400 -9.46 1.04 13.20
N VAL A 401 -9.51 -0.11 13.86
CA VAL A 401 -10.68 -0.57 14.63
C VAL A 401 -10.41 -0.27 16.09
N ILE A 402 -11.10 0.71 16.63
CA ILE A 402 -10.83 1.21 17.98
C ILE A 402 -11.74 0.49 18.97
N ARG A 403 -11.13 -0.23 19.89
CA ARG A 403 -11.80 -0.92 20.98
C ARG A 403 -12.03 0.06 22.13
N GLY A 404 -13.30 0.36 22.42
CA GLY A 404 -13.70 1.03 23.66
C GLY A 404 -13.69 0.05 24.84
N GLU A 405 -13.77 0.58 26.07
CA GLU A 405 -13.78 -0.24 27.30
C GLU A 405 -14.94 -1.24 27.37
N LYS A 406 -16.08 -0.88 26.79
CA LYS A 406 -17.28 -1.71 26.77
C LYS A 406 -17.46 -2.51 25.49
N SER A 407 -16.66 -2.27 24.47
CA SER A 407 -16.77 -2.96 23.17
C SER A 407 -16.57 -4.46 23.33
N SER A 408 -17.53 -5.26 22.87
CA SER A 408 -17.44 -6.71 22.88
C SER A 408 -16.41 -7.23 21.87
N ASP A 409 -15.88 -8.42 22.10
CA ASP A 409 -15.01 -9.09 21.15
C ASP A 409 -15.69 -9.35 19.81
N GLU A 410 -17.00 -9.62 19.83
CA GLU A 410 -17.81 -9.86 18.65
C GLU A 410 -17.97 -8.58 17.81
N ALA A 411 -18.22 -7.42 18.45
CA ALA A 411 -18.31 -6.13 17.77
C ALA A 411 -16.98 -5.76 17.09
N VAL A 412 -15.86 -5.95 17.79
CA VAL A 412 -14.52 -5.72 17.24
C VAL A 412 -14.26 -6.66 16.07
N ALA A 413 -14.52 -7.97 16.25
CA ALA A 413 -14.26 -8.98 15.23
C ALA A 413 -15.10 -8.76 13.96
N THR A 414 -16.39 -8.43 14.12
CA THR A 414 -17.29 -8.14 13.00
C THR A 414 -16.82 -6.92 12.21
N THR A 415 -16.36 -5.87 12.90
CA THR A 415 -15.82 -4.68 12.27
C THR A 415 -14.50 -4.96 11.53
N VAL A 416 -13.60 -5.78 12.12
CA VAL A 416 -12.38 -6.26 11.46
C VAL A 416 -12.72 -7.05 10.20
N ALA A 417 -13.66 -7.98 10.27
CA ALA A 417 -14.08 -8.79 9.12
C ALA A 417 -14.70 -7.92 8.02
N TYR A 418 -15.52 -6.95 8.37
CA TYR A 418 -16.09 -5.99 7.42
C TYR A 418 -15.01 -5.14 6.75
N ALA A 419 -14.04 -4.61 7.50
CA ALA A 419 -12.91 -3.89 6.92
C ALA A 419 -12.10 -4.75 5.94
N LYS A 420 -11.84 -6.03 6.26
CA LYS A 420 -11.20 -7.00 5.36
C LYS A 420 -12.04 -7.22 4.09
N LYS A 421 -13.35 -7.40 4.23
CA LYS A 421 -14.30 -7.57 3.12
C LYS A 421 -14.30 -6.34 2.19
N MET A 422 -14.11 -5.14 2.74
CA MET A 422 -13.89 -3.89 1.99
C MET A 422 -12.50 -3.81 1.33
N GLY A 423 -11.63 -4.81 1.51
CA GLY A 423 -10.26 -4.83 0.97
C GLY A 423 -9.32 -3.88 1.70
N LYS A 424 -9.55 -3.66 2.99
CA LYS A 424 -8.68 -2.89 3.89
C LYS A 424 -7.79 -3.80 4.73
N ASN A 425 -6.73 -3.21 5.29
CA ASN A 425 -5.86 -3.81 6.28
C ASN A 425 -6.26 -3.27 7.67
N PRO A 426 -7.13 -3.95 8.43
CA PRO A 426 -7.54 -3.49 9.74
C PRO A 426 -6.47 -3.77 10.79
N ILE A 427 -6.30 -2.82 11.71
CA ILE A 427 -5.58 -3.00 12.96
C ILE A 427 -6.52 -2.70 14.12
N VAL A 428 -6.46 -3.51 15.18
CA VAL A 428 -7.21 -3.25 16.41
C VAL A 428 -6.34 -2.43 17.35
N VAL A 429 -6.86 -1.30 17.80
CA VAL A 429 -6.16 -0.37 18.70
C VAL A 429 -7.05 -0.04 19.90
N ASN A 430 -6.44 0.35 21.00
CA ASN A 430 -7.17 0.83 22.18
C ASN A 430 -7.63 2.27 21.99
N ASP A 431 -8.71 2.62 22.67
CA ASP A 431 -9.23 3.99 22.69
C ASP A 431 -8.24 4.93 23.40
N CYS A 432 -7.79 5.94 22.70
CA CYS A 432 -7.05 7.08 23.25
C CYS A 432 -7.17 8.25 22.25
N PRO A 433 -6.92 9.50 22.66
CA PRO A 433 -6.93 10.64 21.75
C PRO A 433 -6.02 10.42 20.54
N GLY A 434 -6.59 10.55 19.32
CA GLY A 434 -5.87 10.37 18.06
C GLY A 434 -5.46 8.92 17.73
N PHE A 435 -5.89 7.94 18.53
CA PHE A 435 -5.65 6.51 18.34
C PHE A 435 -4.17 6.16 18.14
N LEU A 436 -3.80 5.39 17.12
CA LEU A 436 -2.40 5.06 16.83
C LEU A 436 -1.78 6.05 15.83
N VAL A 437 -2.40 6.20 14.65
CA VAL A 437 -1.80 6.93 13.53
C VAL A 437 -1.64 8.42 13.84
N ASN A 438 -2.69 9.07 14.31
CA ASN A 438 -2.62 10.48 14.66
C ASN A 438 -1.68 10.72 15.86
N ARG A 439 -1.65 9.80 16.84
CA ARG A 439 -0.71 9.87 17.96
C ARG A 439 0.76 9.84 17.51
N VAL A 440 1.07 9.13 16.43
CA VAL A 440 2.42 9.12 15.82
C VAL A 440 2.63 10.35 14.93
N LEU A 441 1.59 10.82 14.24
CA LEU A 441 1.68 11.90 13.25
C LEU A 441 1.78 13.30 13.90
N PHE A 442 1.07 13.55 15.00
CA PHE A 442 1.06 14.89 15.61
C PHE A 442 2.44 15.37 16.09
N PRO A 443 3.32 14.55 16.71
CA PRO A 443 4.70 14.93 16.99
C PRO A 443 5.49 15.38 15.76
N TYR A 444 5.23 14.79 14.57
CA TYR A 444 5.82 15.22 13.31
C TYR A 444 5.43 16.68 12.97
N PHE A 445 4.16 17.04 13.14
CA PHE A 445 3.71 18.44 12.99
C PHE A 445 4.26 19.35 14.08
N GLY A 446 4.47 18.85 15.31
CA GLY A 446 5.17 19.56 16.36
C GLY A 446 6.62 19.91 15.98
N GLY A 447 7.35 18.94 15.42
CA GLY A 447 8.68 19.13 14.85
C GLY A 447 8.70 20.16 13.72
N PHE A 448 7.71 20.10 12.81
CA PHE A 448 7.53 21.08 11.75
C PHE A 448 7.33 22.50 12.30
N SER A 449 6.44 22.67 13.27
CA SER A 449 6.22 23.97 13.94
C SER A 449 7.50 24.51 14.60
N LYS A 450 8.30 23.61 15.20
CA LYS A 450 9.59 23.99 15.81
C LYS A 450 10.61 24.42 14.76
N LEU A 451 10.70 23.74 13.61
CA LEU A 451 11.57 24.18 12.52
C LEU A 451 11.19 25.57 11.99
N LEU A 452 9.89 25.89 11.92
CA LEU A 452 9.42 27.22 11.54
C LEU A 452 9.79 28.28 12.61
N SER A 453 9.77 27.93 13.91
CA SER A 453 10.23 28.84 14.96
C SER A 453 11.74 29.11 14.92
N PHE A 454 12.51 28.28 14.23
CA PHE A 454 13.93 28.49 13.92
C PHE A 454 14.14 29.24 12.59
N GLY A 455 13.09 29.77 11.99
CA GLY A 455 13.16 30.54 10.74
C GLY A 455 13.43 29.70 9.49
N VAL A 456 13.28 28.37 9.55
CA VAL A 456 13.45 27.51 8.38
C VAL A 456 12.26 27.69 7.43
N ASP A 457 12.54 27.89 6.16
CA ASP A 457 11.52 28.07 5.11
C ASP A 457 10.67 26.80 4.95
N PHE A 458 9.34 26.93 5.08
CA PHE A 458 8.41 25.80 4.95
C PHE A 458 8.44 25.13 3.57
N ALA A 459 8.66 25.93 2.51
CA ALA A 459 8.77 25.35 1.17
C ALA A 459 10.08 24.55 0.99
N ARG A 460 11.16 24.92 1.68
CA ARG A 460 12.39 24.14 1.76
C ARG A 460 12.15 22.85 2.55
N ILE A 461 11.47 22.92 3.70
CA ILE A 461 11.14 21.74 4.50
C ILE A 461 10.34 20.73 3.67
N ASP A 462 9.31 21.19 2.95
CA ASP A 462 8.52 20.33 2.07
C ASP A 462 9.39 19.62 1.02
N LYS A 463 10.26 20.36 0.32
CA LYS A 463 11.16 19.80 -0.69
C LYS A 463 12.16 18.79 -0.12
N VAL A 464 12.68 19.04 1.08
CA VAL A 464 13.60 18.14 1.77
C VAL A 464 12.90 16.83 2.09
N MET A 465 11.68 16.89 2.64
CA MET A 465 10.90 15.69 2.99
C MET A 465 10.42 14.93 1.75
N GLU A 466 10.02 15.62 0.68
CA GLU A 466 9.67 14.99 -0.60
C GLU A 466 10.90 14.24 -1.20
N ARG A 467 12.09 14.82 -1.13
CA ARG A 467 13.35 14.15 -1.55
C ARG A 467 13.74 12.98 -0.65
N PHE A 468 13.46 13.08 0.64
CA PHE A 468 13.66 11.98 1.58
C PHE A 468 12.75 10.78 1.26
N GLY A 469 11.59 10.99 0.63
CA GLY A 469 10.70 9.92 0.17
C GLY A 469 9.25 10.05 0.62
N TRP A 470 8.89 11.13 1.28
CA TRP A 470 7.49 11.38 1.62
C TRP A 470 6.71 11.85 0.39
N PRO A 471 5.44 11.45 0.23
CA PRO A 471 4.63 11.86 -0.93
C PRO A 471 4.33 13.36 -0.96
N MET A 472 4.40 14.04 0.19
CA MET A 472 4.26 15.48 0.34
C MET A 472 4.90 15.93 1.65
N GLY A 473 5.43 17.15 1.68
CA GLY A 473 6.00 17.73 2.90
C GLY A 473 4.93 18.23 3.87
N PRO A 474 5.32 18.60 5.12
CA PRO A 474 4.39 18.90 6.20
C PRO A 474 3.52 20.14 5.97
N ALA A 475 4.04 21.19 5.33
CA ALA A 475 3.26 22.39 5.02
C ALA A 475 2.15 22.07 4.00
N TYR A 476 2.50 21.37 2.92
CA TYR A 476 1.53 20.95 1.92
C TYR A 476 0.53 19.92 2.47
N LEU A 477 0.97 18.99 3.30
CA LEU A 477 0.08 18.04 3.96
C LEU A 477 -0.94 18.75 4.86
N SER A 478 -0.51 19.76 5.62
CA SER A 478 -1.40 20.58 6.46
C SER A 478 -2.48 21.28 5.63
N ASP A 479 -2.12 21.83 4.48
CA ASP A 479 -3.06 22.47 3.56
C ASP A 479 -4.05 21.48 2.92
N VAL A 480 -3.62 20.25 2.63
CA VAL A 480 -4.47 19.18 2.06
C VAL A 480 -5.46 18.64 3.08
N VAL A 481 -5.01 18.39 4.31
CA VAL A 481 -5.86 17.91 5.41
C VAL A 481 -6.83 18.99 5.87
N GLY A 482 -6.38 20.21 5.87
CA GLY A 482 -7.06 21.40 6.35
C GLY A 482 -6.48 21.89 7.68
N ILE A 483 -6.07 23.15 7.70
CA ILE A 483 -5.47 23.81 8.85
C ILE A 483 -6.39 23.79 10.08
N ASP A 484 -7.69 24.00 9.87
CA ASP A 484 -8.73 23.89 10.90
C ASP A 484 -8.77 22.49 11.55
N THR A 485 -8.66 21.45 10.73
CA THR A 485 -8.63 20.06 11.21
C THR A 485 -7.37 19.81 12.04
N GLY A 486 -6.22 20.31 11.60
CA GLY A 486 -4.95 20.22 12.33
C GLY A 486 -4.99 20.99 13.66
N HIS A 487 -5.57 22.20 13.65
CA HIS A 487 -5.72 23.05 14.84
C HIS A 487 -6.58 22.37 15.92
N HIS A 488 -7.80 21.94 15.59
CA HIS A 488 -8.67 21.24 16.54
C HIS A 488 -8.12 19.90 17.00
N GLY A 489 -7.48 19.13 16.09
CA GLY A 489 -6.84 17.86 16.45
C GLY A 489 -5.72 18.04 17.43
N ARG A 490 -4.90 19.07 17.28
CA ARG A 490 -3.83 19.41 18.25
C ARG A 490 -4.41 19.67 19.64
N ASP A 491 -5.50 20.41 19.77
CA ASP A 491 -6.11 20.71 21.06
C ASP A 491 -6.57 19.43 21.77
N VAL A 492 -7.19 18.50 21.02
CA VAL A 492 -7.58 17.17 21.55
C VAL A 492 -6.35 16.37 21.99
N MET A 493 -5.25 16.42 21.23
CA MET A 493 -4.02 15.72 21.56
C MET A 493 -3.32 16.34 22.79
N ALA A 494 -3.34 17.67 22.90
CA ALA A 494 -2.79 18.39 24.07
C ALA A 494 -3.59 18.10 25.33
N GLU A 495 -4.91 18.03 25.27
CA GLU A 495 -5.76 17.65 26.39
C GLU A 495 -5.53 16.20 26.83
N GLY A 496 -5.39 15.28 25.86
CA GLY A 496 -5.17 13.86 26.15
C GLY A 496 -3.76 13.49 26.58
N PHE A 497 -2.76 14.26 26.17
CA PHE A 497 -1.34 14.04 26.45
C PHE A 497 -0.63 15.35 26.83
N PRO A 498 -1.00 16.00 27.95
CA PRO A 498 -0.51 17.34 28.28
C PRO A 498 1.02 17.39 28.43
N ASP A 499 1.65 16.34 28.98
CA ASP A 499 3.10 16.30 29.20
C ASP A 499 3.91 16.10 27.91
N ARG A 500 3.27 15.74 26.81
CA ARG A 500 3.96 15.33 25.57
C ARG A 500 3.57 16.13 24.35
N MET A 501 2.31 16.54 24.24
CA MET A 501 1.72 17.11 23.03
C MET A 501 1.18 18.51 23.23
N ALA A 502 1.11 19.02 24.46
CA ALA A 502 0.85 20.43 24.70
C ALA A 502 2.06 21.25 24.21
N VAL A 503 1.81 22.26 23.40
CA VAL A 503 2.83 23.20 22.91
C VAL A 503 2.56 24.54 23.57
N GLU A 504 3.60 25.07 24.24
CA GLU A 504 3.53 26.42 24.79
C GLU A 504 3.63 27.47 23.68
N GLY A 505 2.77 28.48 23.77
CA GLY A 505 2.75 29.57 22.83
C GLY A 505 2.01 29.32 21.52
N ARG A 506 2.09 30.28 20.62
CA ARG A 506 1.39 30.31 19.34
C ARG A 506 2.18 29.56 18.27
N THR A 507 1.58 28.60 17.63
CA THR A 507 2.21 27.80 16.58
C THR A 507 1.92 28.35 15.18
N ALA A 508 2.61 27.86 14.16
CA ALA A 508 2.33 28.20 12.76
C ALA A 508 0.89 27.84 12.33
N VAL A 509 0.35 26.73 12.86
CA VAL A 509 -1.02 26.30 12.57
C VAL A 509 -2.03 27.29 13.17
N ASP A 510 -1.77 27.83 14.38
CA ASP A 510 -2.62 28.85 14.99
C ASP A 510 -2.65 30.13 14.14
N VAL A 511 -1.47 30.58 13.72
CA VAL A 511 -1.33 31.79 12.87
C VAL A 511 -2.14 31.64 11.58
N MET A 512 -2.04 30.49 10.90
CA MET A 512 -2.77 30.24 9.67
C MET A 512 -4.29 30.14 9.92
N TYR A 513 -4.69 29.45 10.99
CA TYR A 513 -6.11 29.30 11.38
C TYR A 513 -6.76 30.65 11.68
N GLU A 514 -6.15 31.48 12.51
CA GLU A 514 -6.63 32.82 12.86
C GLU A 514 -6.69 33.77 11.66
N ALA A 515 -5.79 33.60 10.69
CA ALA A 515 -5.81 34.33 9.44
C ALA A 515 -6.84 33.78 8.43
N ASN A 516 -7.70 32.82 8.82
CA ASN A 516 -8.66 32.12 7.97
C ASN A 516 -8.01 31.50 6.72
N ARG A 517 -6.78 31.00 6.88
CA ARG A 517 -6.03 30.29 5.84
C ARG A 517 -6.17 28.80 6.08
N LEU A 518 -7.24 28.19 5.55
CA LEU A 518 -7.63 26.81 5.86
C LEU A 518 -7.05 25.76 4.88
N GLY A 519 -6.15 26.17 4.02
CA GLY A 519 -5.52 25.32 3.02
C GLY A 519 -6.33 25.22 1.73
N GLN A 520 -6.38 24.02 1.13
CA GLN A 520 -7.11 23.81 -0.13
C GLN A 520 -8.61 24.06 0.00
N LYS A 521 -9.20 23.98 1.18
CA LYS A 521 -10.63 24.17 1.42
C LYS A 521 -11.12 25.55 1.01
N ASN A 522 -10.31 26.58 1.24
CA ASN A 522 -10.64 27.97 0.88
C ASN A 522 -9.61 28.65 -0.02
N GLY A 523 -8.69 27.85 -0.60
CA GLY A 523 -7.72 28.30 -1.58
C GLY A 523 -6.46 28.95 -1.01
N LYS A 524 -6.32 29.07 0.30
CA LYS A 524 -5.15 29.65 0.98
C LYS A 524 -4.79 28.88 2.26
N GLY A 525 -3.54 28.51 2.41
CA GLY A 525 -2.94 27.90 3.59
C GLY A 525 -1.50 28.36 3.75
N PHE A 526 -0.54 27.47 3.93
CA PHE A 526 0.88 27.76 3.76
C PHE A 526 1.18 28.18 2.31
N TYR A 527 0.45 27.58 1.37
CA TYR A 527 0.47 27.96 -0.05
C TYR A 527 -0.85 28.62 -0.46
N ALA A 528 -0.84 29.36 -1.57
CA ALA A 528 -2.04 29.69 -2.30
C ALA A 528 -2.33 28.61 -3.36
N TYR A 529 -3.59 28.48 -3.77
CA TYR A 529 -4.03 27.44 -4.71
C TYR A 529 -4.72 28.07 -5.91
N GLU A 530 -4.17 27.78 -7.08
CA GLU A 530 -4.75 28.11 -8.38
C GLU A 530 -5.35 26.84 -9.00
N THR A 531 -6.31 27.00 -9.88
CA THR A 531 -6.85 25.87 -10.64
C THR A 531 -6.04 25.69 -11.92
N ASP A 532 -5.43 24.52 -12.11
CA ASP A 532 -4.71 24.19 -13.33
C ASP A 532 -5.68 23.99 -14.53
N LYS A 533 -5.12 23.86 -15.74
CA LYS A 533 -5.89 23.64 -16.99
C LYS A 533 -6.76 22.36 -16.96
N ARG A 534 -6.55 21.47 -15.98
CA ARG A 534 -7.29 20.21 -15.78
C ARG A 534 -8.28 20.31 -14.62
N GLY A 535 -8.50 21.49 -14.05
CA GLY A 535 -9.39 21.71 -12.91
C GLY A 535 -8.83 21.21 -11.57
N LYS A 536 -7.52 20.97 -11.47
CA LYS A 536 -6.89 20.49 -10.22
C LYS A 536 -6.24 21.65 -9.45
N PRO A 537 -6.27 21.64 -8.11
CA PRO A 537 -5.54 22.58 -7.30
C PRO A 537 -4.03 22.47 -7.58
N LYS A 538 -3.40 23.61 -7.90
CA LYS A 538 -1.96 23.76 -8.06
C LYS A 538 -1.44 24.70 -6.99
N LYS A 539 -0.51 24.22 -6.14
CA LYS A 539 0.12 25.06 -5.11
C LYS A 539 1.05 26.10 -5.75
N VAL A 540 0.96 27.33 -5.28
CA VAL A 540 1.85 28.43 -5.65
C VAL A 540 2.36 29.12 -4.37
N SER A 541 3.57 29.69 -4.44
CA SER A 541 4.13 30.46 -3.33
C SER A 541 3.26 31.68 -3.03
N ASP A 542 3.06 31.95 -1.74
CA ASP A 542 2.27 33.10 -1.27
C ASP A 542 3.09 33.92 -0.27
N PRO A 543 3.55 35.13 -0.66
CA PRO A 543 4.31 36.00 0.22
C PRO A 543 3.58 36.37 1.51
N GLU A 544 2.25 36.47 1.50
CA GLU A 544 1.44 36.78 2.69
C GLU A 544 1.63 35.72 3.79
N ALA A 545 1.75 34.44 3.41
CA ALA A 545 1.99 33.35 4.37
C ALA A 545 3.33 33.55 5.13
N TYR A 546 4.37 33.99 4.44
CA TYR A 546 5.67 34.27 5.05
C TYR A 546 5.60 35.46 6.01
N GLU A 547 4.90 36.53 5.66
CA GLU A 547 4.73 37.70 6.53
C GLU A 547 3.99 37.32 7.82
N LEU A 548 2.94 36.52 7.71
CA LEU A 548 2.16 36.06 8.87
C LEU A 548 2.98 35.18 9.82
N LEU A 549 3.96 34.44 9.31
CA LEU A 549 4.79 33.53 10.13
C LEU A 549 5.98 34.24 10.77
N LYS A 550 6.37 35.46 10.36
CA LYS A 550 7.48 36.18 10.98
C LYS A 550 7.40 36.30 12.51
N PRO A 551 6.24 36.59 13.12
CA PRO A 551 6.14 36.75 14.57
C PRO A 551 6.40 35.48 15.38
N ILE A 552 6.31 34.27 14.78
CA ILE A 552 6.60 33.01 15.50
C ILE A 552 8.07 32.60 15.40
N VAL A 553 8.88 33.28 14.61
CA VAL A 553 10.33 33.03 14.54
C VAL A 553 10.98 33.51 15.84
N ALA A 554 11.34 32.58 16.70
CA ALA A 554 11.97 32.87 17.98
C ALA A 554 13.49 33.00 17.89
N GLU A 555 14.10 32.23 16.97
CA GLU A 555 15.53 32.17 16.75
C GLU A 555 15.81 31.84 15.29
N GLN A 556 16.82 32.50 14.69
CA GLN A 556 17.24 32.17 13.33
C GLN A 556 18.35 31.12 13.39
N ARG A 557 18.14 29.94 12.81
CA ARG A 557 19.13 28.88 12.71
C ARG A 557 19.34 28.44 11.27
N GLU A 558 20.60 28.25 10.90
CA GLU A 558 20.96 27.56 9.67
C GLU A 558 21.01 26.04 9.96
N LEU A 559 20.11 25.28 9.34
CA LEU A 559 20.04 23.85 9.45
C LEU A 559 20.35 23.18 8.12
N SER A 560 21.10 22.08 8.13
CA SER A 560 21.30 21.23 6.97
C SER A 560 20.02 20.50 6.59
N ASP A 561 19.97 19.91 5.39
CA ASP A 561 18.84 19.07 4.98
C ASP A 561 18.73 17.83 5.87
N ASP A 562 19.84 17.25 6.31
CA ASP A 562 19.86 16.11 7.26
C ASP A 562 19.32 16.49 8.64
N ASP A 563 19.64 17.70 9.15
CA ASP A 563 19.07 18.20 10.42
C ASP A 563 17.55 18.36 10.30
N ILE A 564 17.06 18.86 9.17
CA ILE A 564 15.60 18.99 8.90
C ILE A 564 14.95 17.62 8.91
N ILE A 565 15.51 16.64 8.18
CA ILE A 565 14.99 15.27 8.12
C ILE A 565 14.97 14.67 9.53
N LEU A 566 16.09 14.71 10.24
CA LEU A 566 16.22 14.14 11.57
C LEU A 566 15.25 14.78 12.58
N SER A 567 15.04 16.09 12.49
CA SER A 567 14.10 16.81 13.36
C SER A 567 12.65 16.34 13.20
N LEU A 568 12.31 15.79 12.05
CA LEU A 568 10.95 15.32 11.74
C LEU A 568 10.78 13.82 11.97
N ILE A 569 11.72 12.99 11.53
CA ILE A 569 11.56 11.53 11.61
C ILE A 569 11.81 10.98 13.01
N HIS A 570 12.80 11.50 13.75
CA HIS A 570 13.19 10.94 15.05
C HIS A 570 12.09 11.12 16.12
N ILE A 571 11.22 12.13 15.98
CA ILE A 571 10.09 12.38 16.89
C ILE A 571 9.00 11.31 16.72
N SER A 572 8.87 10.79 15.53
CA SER A 572 7.89 9.75 15.17
C SER A 572 8.45 8.33 15.27
N GLU A 573 9.73 8.18 15.63
CA GLU A 573 10.37 6.87 15.72
C GLU A 573 9.85 6.10 16.96
N PRO A 574 9.08 5.01 16.78
CA PRO A 574 8.47 4.27 17.88
C PRO A 574 9.48 3.38 18.64
N THR A 575 10.71 3.28 18.15
CA THR A 575 11.70 2.29 18.57
C THR A 575 12.52 2.67 19.79
N ARG A 576 12.34 3.88 20.36
CA ARG A 576 12.97 4.24 21.65
C ARG A 576 12.04 3.89 22.82
N PRO A 577 12.25 2.76 23.52
CA PRO A 577 11.40 2.34 24.64
C PRO A 577 11.26 3.39 25.77
N ARG A 578 12.19 4.33 25.83
CA ARG A 578 12.19 5.41 26.83
C ARG A 578 11.20 6.55 26.55
N LEU A 579 10.56 6.57 25.38
CA LEU A 579 9.53 7.56 25.02
C LEU A 579 8.10 6.98 25.07
N ILE A 580 7.97 5.68 25.32
CA ILE A 580 6.69 4.95 25.39
C ILE A 580 6.31 4.59 26.84
N SER A 581 7.22 4.80 27.81
CA SER A 581 6.95 4.59 29.25
C SER A 581 6.33 5.81 29.90
#